data_8470e2fbfe67b664c752faf71e8fa110
#
_entry.id   8470e2fbfe67b664c752faf71e8fa110
#
_cell.length_a   1.000
_cell.length_b   1.000
_cell.length_c   1.000
_cell.angle_alpha   90.00
_cell.angle_beta   90.00
_cell.angle_gamma   90.00
#
_symmetry.space_group_name_H-M   'P 1'
#
loop_
_entity.id
_entity.type
_entity.pdbx_description
1 polymer ?
#
loop_
_entity_poly.entity_id
_entity_poly.type
_entity_poly.pdbx_seq_one_letter_code
_entity_poly.pdbx_strand_id
1 'polypeptide(L)'
;MLVEKNFYYIVITMVFFMNKKIGFILALVLVAFLVMGTASAGLFDFLGADNGSNTTANDENTFIVGFDAEFPPYGYKDDSGNYVGFDLDLAKEVCERNNWTFKAQPIDWDAKDAELESGSIDCIWNGFTIDGRENDYLWSDPYFDNKQVFVVKNNSGISSIDDLSGKTVETQKDSSALAALQGDNKTIADKFGTLTEVADYNTAFMDLESGACQAVAMDIGVAEYDIKNKNQSDAFSILDKEITTEKYGVGFKKGNTDLKDKVQSTLDEMFKDGTVVKIAQKYGISQDALIQK
;
A
#
# COMPACT_ATOMS: atom_id res chain seq x y z
N MET A 1 -16.12 24.65 31.77
CA MET A 1 -15.55 25.59 32.79
C MET A 1 -14.43 24.96 33.65
N LEU A 2 -14.42 23.67 33.96
CA LEU A 2 -13.29 23.02 34.70
C LEU A 2 -12.13 22.58 33.79
N VAL A 3 -12.36 22.26 32.53
CA VAL A 3 -11.33 21.82 31.57
C VAL A 3 -10.50 23.00 31.07
N GLU A 4 -11.07 24.17 30.90
CA GLU A 4 -10.36 25.39 30.47
C GLU A 4 -9.38 25.92 31.52
N LYS A 5 -9.72 25.80 32.81
CA LYS A 5 -8.79 26.24 33.87
C LYS A 5 -7.55 25.38 33.98
N ASN A 6 -7.61 24.09 33.69
CA ASN A 6 -6.44 23.20 33.74
C ASN A 6 -5.50 23.44 32.52
N PHE A 7 -6.03 23.82 31.35
CA PHE A 7 -5.22 24.13 30.18
C PHE A 7 -4.38 25.40 30.38
N TYR A 8 -4.96 26.44 30.99
CA TYR A 8 -4.25 27.67 31.32
C TYR A 8 -3.10 27.46 32.33
N TYR A 9 -3.28 26.60 33.32
CA TYR A 9 -2.24 26.30 34.29
C TYR A 9 -1.04 25.53 33.68
N ILE A 10 -1.29 24.63 32.74
CA ILE A 10 -0.24 23.87 32.05
C ILE A 10 0.57 24.79 31.11
N VAL A 11 -0.06 25.68 30.38
CA VAL A 11 0.60 26.63 29.47
C VAL A 11 1.45 27.64 30.28
N ILE A 12 0.97 28.16 31.39
CA ILE A 12 1.71 29.11 32.22
C ILE A 12 2.93 28.43 32.86
N THR A 13 2.83 27.16 33.23
CA THR A 13 3.95 26.43 33.85
C THR A 13 5.03 26.08 32.82
N MET A 14 4.68 25.78 31.57
CA MET A 14 5.63 25.56 30.50
C MET A 14 6.40 26.82 30.10
N VAL A 15 5.75 27.98 30.08
CA VAL A 15 6.42 29.27 29.74
C VAL A 15 7.42 29.70 30.81
N PHE A 16 7.22 29.29 32.08
CA PHE A 16 8.12 29.66 33.17
C PHE A 16 9.49 28.95 33.17
N PHE A 17 9.58 27.80 32.48
CA PHE A 17 10.79 27.00 32.36
C PHE A 17 11.56 27.20 31.03
N MET A 18 11.07 28.03 30.11
CA MET A 18 11.72 28.28 28.84
C MET A 18 12.62 29.55 28.88
N ASN A 19 13.75 29.47 28.16
CA ASN A 19 14.68 30.57 28.01
C ASN A 19 13.95 31.84 27.54
N LYS A 20 14.15 32.96 28.23
CA LYS A 20 13.37 34.23 28.08
C LYS A 20 13.18 34.70 26.61
N LYS A 21 14.14 34.40 25.70
CA LYS A 21 14.07 34.79 24.29
C LYS A 21 13.07 33.92 23.49
N ILE A 22 12.92 32.65 23.83
CA ILE A 22 12.01 31.70 23.14
C ILE A 22 10.59 31.91 23.65
N GLY A 23 10.40 32.17 24.93
CA GLY A 23 9.08 32.47 25.50
C GLY A 23 8.44 33.71 24.93
N PHE A 24 9.23 34.74 24.57
CA PHE A 24 8.72 35.99 23.98
C PHE A 24 8.23 35.80 22.55
N ILE A 25 8.91 34.97 21.75
CA ILE A 25 8.53 34.67 20.37
C ILE A 25 7.23 33.84 20.33
N LEU A 26 7.11 32.85 21.22
CA LEU A 26 5.88 32.03 21.30
C LEU A 26 4.67 32.81 21.80
N ALA A 27 4.85 33.75 22.72
CA ALA A 27 3.79 34.63 23.21
C ALA A 27 3.31 35.60 22.11
N LEU A 28 4.22 36.09 21.25
CA LEU A 28 3.88 36.95 20.11
C LEU A 28 3.12 36.19 19.02
N VAL A 29 3.44 34.92 18.77
CA VAL A 29 2.74 34.06 17.80
C VAL A 29 1.33 33.74 18.31
N LEU A 30 1.16 33.46 19.61
CA LEU A 30 -0.17 33.18 20.20
C LEU A 30 -1.08 34.41 20.20
N VAL A 31 -0.52 35.61 20.41
CA VAL A 31 -1.30 36.89 20.35
C VAL A 31 -1.67 37.20 18.89
N ALA A 32 -0.82 36.90 17.91
CA ALA A 32 -1.12 37.06 16.49
C ALA A 32 -2.26 36.15 16.03
N PHE A 33 -2.34 34.91 16.54
CA PHE A 33 -3.44 33.98 16.26
C PHE A 33 -4.77 34.41 16.92
N LEU A 34 -4.72 35.01 18.10
CA LEU A 34 -5.92 35.53 18.80
C LEU A 34 -6.50 36.78 18.14
N VAL A 35 -5.65 37.63 17.56
CA VAL A 35 -6.10 38.87 16.87
C VAL A 35 -6.63 38.57 15.47
N MET A 36 -6.13 37.54 14.78
CA MET A 36 -6.68 37.11 13.48
C MET A 36 -8.02 36.37 13.62
N GLY A 37 -8.30 35.75 14.76
CA GLY A 37 -9.56 34.99 14.97
C GLY A 37 -10.81 35.86 15.14
N THR A 38 -10.68 37.17 15.43
CA THR A 38 -11.82 38.04 15.70
C THR A 38 -12.11 39.02 14.56
N ALA A 39 -11.24 39.16 13.56
CA ALA A 39 -11.41 40.10 12.45
C ALA A 39 -12.06 39.52 11.19
N SER A 40 -12.24 38.17 11.12
CA SER A 40 -12.73 37.53 9.90
C SER A 40 -14.27 37.41 9.80
N ALA A 41 -15.00 37.58 10.87
CA ALA A 41 -16.47 37.43 10.85
C ALA A 41 -17.25 38.60 10.24
N GLY A 42 -16.66 39.79 10.08
CA GLY A 42 -17.36 40.96 9.60
C GLY A 42 -17.07 41.39 8.17
N LEU A 43 -16.04 40.85 7.52
CA LEU A 43 -15.61 41.29 6.19
C LEU A 43 -16.20 40.42 5.06
N PHE A 44 -16.65 39.21 5.35
CA PHE A 44 -17.21 38.29 4.34
C PHE A 44 -18.68 38.58 4.02
N ASP A 45 -19.42 39.19 4.94
CA ASP A 45 -20.84 39.55 4.70
C ASP A 45 -21.02 40.73 3.73
N PHE A 46 -19.97 41.55 3.52
CA PHE A 46 -20.04 42.72 2.65
C PHE A 46 -19.73 42.40 1.16
N LEU A 47 -19.11 41.25 0.85
CA LEU A 47 -18.67 40.95 -0.51
C LEU A 47 -19.59 39.99 -1.28
N GLY A 48 -20.78 39.66 -0.77
CA GLY A 48 -21.78 38.89 -1.50
C GLY A 48 -21.27 37.58 -2.08
N ALA A 49 -20.33 36.90 -1.37
CA ALA A 49 -19.87 35.59 -1.77
C ALA A 49 -20.93 34.56 -1.39
N ASP A 50 -21.58 34.06 -2.40
CA ASP A 50 -22.47 32.91 -2.35
C ASP A 50 -21.78 31.79 -1.55
N ASN A 51 -22.38 31.35 -0.43
CA ASN A 51 -21.92 30.25 0.39
C ASN A 51 -22.14 28.93 -0.36
N GLY A 52 -21.41 28.73 -1.43
CA GLY A 52 -21.13 27.42 -1.93
C GLY A 52 -20.22 26.73 -0.90
N SER A 53 -20.78 25.84 -0.09
CA SER A 53 -20.02 24.89 0.70
C SER A 53 -19.10 24.13 -0.26
N ASN A 54 -17.81 24.52 -0.30
CA ASN A 54 -16.76 23.67 -0.85
C ASN A 54 -16.52 22.53 0.16
N THR A 55 -17.50 21.65 0.33
CA THR A 55 -17.20 20.23 0.37
C THR A 55 -16.58 19.95 -0.99
N THR A 56 -15.32 19.54 -1.05
CA THR A 56 -14.80 18.80 -2.19
C THR A 56 -15.80 17.66 -2.40
N ALA A 57 -16.76 17.86 -3.31
CA ALA A 57 -17.56 16.79 -3.84
C ALA A 57 -16.50 15.86 -4.44
N ASN A 58 -16.24 14.72 -3.82
CA ASN A 58 -15.79 13.57 -4.59
C ASN A 58 -16.82 13.49 -5.71
N ASP A 59 -16.36 13.65 -6.95
CA ASP A 59 -17.22 13.46 -8.11
C ASP A 59 -17.93 12.15 -7.86
N GLU A 60 -19.27 12.14 -7.81
CA GLU A 60 -20.09 10.94 -7.45
C GLU A 60 -19.74 9.72 -8.32
N ASN A 61 -18.85 9.90 -9.28
CA ASN A 61 -18.41 8.93 -10.26
C ASN A 61 -16.89 8.62 -10.20
N THR A 62 -16.21 9.00 -9.13
CA THR A 62 -14.77 8.70 -8.97
C THR A 62 -14.59 7.35 -8.26
N PHE A 63 -13.76 6.48 -8.86
CA PHE A 63 -13.34 5.21 -8.27
C PHE A 63 -11.90 5.32 -7.81
N ILE A 64 -11.70 5.24 -6.49
CA ILE A 64 -10.41 5.46 -5.83
C ILE A 64 -9.78 4.11 -5.47
N VAL A 65 -8.67 3.80 -6.10
CA VAL A 65 -7.94 2.54 -5.90
C VAL A 65 -6.77 2.76 -4.97
N GLY A 66 -6.79 2.10 -3.81
CA GLY A 66 -5.67 2.06 -2.86
C GLY A 66 -4.63 1.03 -3.26
N PHE A 67 -3.36 1.43 -3.26
CA PHE A 67 -2.24 0.57 -3.65
C PHE A 67 -0.92 1.02 -3.01
N ASP A 68 0.01 0.08 -2.85
CA ASP A 68 1.41 0.35 -2.50
C ASP A 68 2.18 0.79 -3.75
N ALA A 69 2.78 1.98 -3.72
CA ALA A 69 3.51 2.54 -4.86
C ALA A 69 4.92 1.95 -5.06
N GLU A 70 5.34 1.04 -4.19
CA GLU A 70 6.63 0.33 -4.23
C GLU A 70 6.44 -1.19 -4.50
N PHE A 71 5.38 -1.56 -5.26
CA PHE A 71 5.00 -2.95 -5.53
C PHE A 71 4.91 -3.27 -7.03
N PRO A 72 6.01 -3.09 -7.80
CA PRO A 72 6.04 -3.44 -9.21
C PRO A 72 5.96 -4.98 -9.41
N PRO A 73 5.38 -5.47 -10.50
CA PRO A 73 4.77 -4.78 -11.63
C PRO A 73 3.29 -4.43 -11.42
N TYR A 74 2.72 -4.66 -10.23
CA TYR A 74 1.29 -4.55 -9.98
C TYR A 74 0.83 -3.10 -9.77
N GLY A 75 1.53 -2.33 -8.91
CA GLY A 75 1.31 -0.91 -8.71
C GLY A 75 2.61 -0.24 -8.27
N TYR A 76 3.05 0.78 -9.00
CA TYR A 76 4.30 1.47 -8.66
C TYR A 76 4.39 2.84 -9.30
N LYS A 77 5.41 3.60 -8.89
CA LYS A 77 5.74 4.90 -9.48
C LYS A 77 6.84 4.72 -10.50
N ASP A 78 6.58 5.09 -11.77
CA ASP A 78 7.57 5.04 -12.84
C ASP A 78 8.62 6.18 -12.73
N ASP A 79 9.66 6.12 -13.56
CA ASP A 79 10.74 7.12 -13.61
C ASP A 79 10.23 8.53 -13.97
N SER A 80 9.05 8.65 -14.57
CA SER A 80 8.40 9.92 -14.91
C SER A 80 7.54 10.45 -13.77
N GLY A 81 7.40 9.69 -12.70
CA GLY A 81 6.60 10.03 -11.53
C GLY A 81 5.12 9.67 -11.64
N ASN A 82 4.71 8.90 -12.68
CA ASN A 82 3.34 8.44 -12.83
C ASN A 82 3.10 7.14 -12.05
N TYR A 83 1.89 6.95 -11.56
CA TYR A 83 1.45 5.68 -11.01
C TYR A 83 1.00 4.76 -12.13
N VAL A 84 1.67 3.63 -12.25
CA VAL A 84 1.47 2.61 -13.28
C VAL A 84 1.51 1.20 -12.66
N GLY A 85 1.12 0.19 -13.42
CA GLY A 85 1.19 -1.19 -13.00
C GLY A 85 0.05 -2.02 -13.58
N PHE A 86 0.20 -3.34 -13.51
CA PHE A 86 -0.78 -4.28 -14.04
C PHE A 86 -2.16 -4.06 -13.44
N ASP A 87 -2.24 -3.99 -12.11
CA ASP A 87 -3.51 -3.83 -11.40
C ASP A 87 -4.11 -2.43 -11.59
N LEU A 88 -3.26 -1.39 -11.64
CA LEU A 88 -3.72 -0.03 -11.92
C LEU A 88 -4.26 0.11 -13.34
N ASP A 89 -3.66 -0.55 -14.33
CA ASP A 89 -4.16 -0.54 -15.71
C ASP A 89 -5.46 -1.35 -15.84
N LEU A 90 -5.61 -2.46 -15.09
CA LEU A 90 -6.89 -3.17 -15.00
C LEU A 90 -7.98 -2.28 -14.40
N ALA A 91 -7.68 -1.62 -13.31
CA ALA A 91 -8.62 -0.72 -12.63
C ALA A 91 -9.01 0.47 -13.51
N LYS A 92 -8.05 1.03 -14.25
CA LYS A 92 -8.28 2.10 -15.21
C LYS A 92 -9.23 1.67 -16.33
N GLU A 93 -9.00 0.50 -16.91
CA GLU A 93 -9.87 -0.07 -17.95
C GLU A 93 -11.28 -0.33 -17.41
N VAL A 94 -11.41 -0.84 -16.15
CA VAL A 94 -12.70 -0.98 -15.48
C VAL A 94 -13.41 0.36 -15.37
N CYS A 95 -12.70 1.42 -15.00
CA CYS A 95 -13.27 2.77 -14.93
C CYS A 95 -13.73 3.27 -16.31
N GLU A 96 -12.92 3.08 -17.36
CA GLU A 96 -13.27 3.48 -18.72
C GLU A 96 -14.55 2.80 -19.20
N ARG A 97 -14.72 1.49 -18.96
CA ARG A 97 -15.91 0.73 -19.34
C ARG A 97 -17.17 1.13 -18.57
N ASN A 98 -17.01 1.54 -17.30
CA ASN A 98 -18.11 1.96 -16.45
C ASN A 98 -18.38 3.46 -16.51
N ASN A 99 -17.64 4.22 -17.31
CA ASN A 99 -17.68 5.69 -17.38
C ASN A 99 -17.42 6.33 -16.01
N TRP A 100 -16.44 5.79 -15.26
CA TRP A 100 -15.97 6.32 -13.99
C TRP A 100 -14.68 7.11 -14.16
N THR A 101 -14.43 8.04 -13.23
CA THR A 101 -13.15 8.72 -13.13
C THR A 101 -12.19 7.87 -12.29
N PHE A 102 -11.10 7.39 -12.90
CA PHE A 102 -10.07 6.63 -12.19
C PHE A 102 -9.20 7.55 -11.32
N LYS A 103 -8.97 7.15 -10.06
CA LYS A 103 -8.01 7.78 -9.19
C LYS A 103 -7.13 6.73 -8.50
N ALA A 104 -5.83 6.73 -8.80
CA ALA A 104 -4.84 5.95 -8.05
C ALA A 104 -4.47 6.69 -6.76
N GLN A 105 -4.63 6.03 -5.62
CA GLN A 105 -4.30 6.58 -4.30
C GLN A 105 -3.20 5.73 -3.65
N PRO A 106 -1.93 6.21 -3.64
CA PRO A 106 -0.88 5.50 -2.91
C PRO A 106 -1.16 5.53 -1.41
N ILE A 107 -0.94 4.42 -0.76
CA ILE A 107 -1.13 4.23 0.68
C ILE A 107 0.08 3.51 1.28
N ASP A 108 0.32 3.72 2.57
CA ASP A 108 1.17 2.82 3.34
C ASP A 108 0.45 1.48 3.48
N TRP A 109 1.16 0.37 3.20
CA TRP A 109 0.49 -0.94 3.12
C TRP A 109 -0.17 -1.38 4.43
N ASP A 110 0.45 -1.08 5.56
CA ASP A 110 -0.11 -1.38 6.88
C ASP A 110 -1.29 -0.46 7.30
N ALA A 111 -1.58 0.59 6.51
CA ALA A 111 -2.73 1.46 6.71
C ALA A 111 -3.95 1.09 5.84
N LYS A 112 -3.84 0.07 4.95
CA LYS A 112 -4.88 -0.27 3.95
C LYS A 112 -6.28 -0.45 4.54
N ASP A 113 -6.36 -1.08 5.71
CA ASP A 113 -7.65 -1.34 6.36
C ASP A 113 -8.32 -0.05 6.83
N ALA A 114 -7.54 0.84 7.44
CA ALA A 114 -8.04 2.13 7.90
C ALA A 114 -8.48 3.03 6.73
N GLU A 115 -7.72 3.02 5.63
CA GLU A 115 -8.05 3.78 4.42
C GLU A 115 -9.33 3.26 3.76
N LEU A 116 -9.51 1.93 3.69
CA LEU A 116 -10.73 1.32 3.16
C LEU A 116 -11.94 1.55 4.07
N GLU A 117 -11.78 1.38 5.39
CA GLU A 117 -12.86 1.58 6.36
C GLU A 117 -13.32 3.03 6.44
N SER A 118 -12.41 3.99 6.32
CA SER A 118 -12.75 5.43 6.30
C SER A 118 -13.43 5.88 5.02
N GLY A 119 -13.29 5.10 3.92
CA GLY A 119 -13.76 5.50 2.59
C GLY A 119 -12.81 6.46 1.88
N SER A 120 -11.55 6.56 2.32
CA SER A 120 -10.51 7.30 1.58
C SER A 120 -10.17 6.60 0.25
N ILE A 121 -10.36 5.28 0.20
CA ILE A 121 -10.27 4.44 -0.98
C ILE A 121 -11.55 3.59 -1.11
N ASP A 122 -11.91 3.22 -2.34
CA ASP A 122 -13.08 2.41 -2.64
C ASP A 122 -12.75 0.91 -2.67
N CYS A 123 -11.51 0.57 -2.99
CA CYS A 123 -10.99 -0.79 -2.98
C CYS A 123 -9.47 -0.81 -2.74
N ILE A 124 -8.96 -1.99 -2.37
CA ILE A 124 -7.53 -2.32 -2.37
C ILE A 124 -7.30 -3.20 -3.60
N TRP A 125 -6.42 -2.74 -4.51
CA TRP A 125 -6.11 -3.48 -5.74
C TRP A 125 -4.62 -3.35 -6.06
N ASN A 126 -3.84 -4.32 -5.59
CA ASN A 126 -2.37 -4.28 -5.67
C ASN A 126 -1.73 -5.63 -5.34
N GLY A 127 -1.93 -6.65 -6.17
CA GLY A 127 -1.46 -7.98 -5.83
C GLY A 127 -2.00 -8.43 -4.47
N PHE A 128 -3.29 -8.21 -4.23
CA PHE A 128 -3.85 -8.35 -2.90
C PHE A 128 -4.34 -9.77 -2.63
N THR A 129 -3.65 -10.46 -1.75
CA THR A 129 -3.86 -11.86 -1.42
C THR A 129 -5.17 -12.09 -0.68
N ILE A 130 -6.01 -13.00 -1.22
CA ILE A 130 -7.26 -13.44 -0.62
C ILE A 130 -6.99 -14.43 0.52
N ASP A 131 -6.06 -15.36 0.29
CA ASP A 131 -5.77 -16.48 1.21
C ASP A 131 -5.40 -15.96 2.60
N GLY A 132 -6.12 -16.45 3.61
CA GLY A 132 -5.99 -16.02 5.01
C GLY A 132 -6.75 -14.73 5.35
N ARG A 133 -7.38 -14.07 4.38
CA ARG A 133 -8.16 -12.82 4.57
C ARG A 133 -9.59 -12.94 4.01
N GLU A 134 -10.07 -14.13 3.75
CA GLU A 134 -11.37 -14.40 3.09
C GLU A 134 -12.53 -13.76 3.82
N ASN A 135 -12.41 -13.66 5.16
CA ASN A 135 -13.44 -13.10 6.02
C ASN A 135 -13.26 -11.61 6.34
N ASP A 136 -12.19 -10.97 5.89
CA ASP A 136 -11.89 -9.59 6.29
C ASP A 136 -12.48 -8.58 5.33
N TYR A 137 -12.61 -8.95 4.07
CA TYR A 137 -13.07 -8.08 2.98
C TYR A 137 -14.26 -8.70 2.22
N LEU A 138 -14.88 -7.90 1.37
CA LEU A 138 -15.72 -8.38 0.29
C LEU A 138 -14.84 -8.48 -0.98
N TRP A 139 -14.62 -9.69 -1.46
CA TRP A 139 -13.68 -9.97 -2.53
C TRP A 139 -14.31 -10.06 -3.91
N SER A 140 -13.56 -9.65 -4.94
CA SER A 140 -13.78 -10.15 -6.29
C SER A 140 -13.47 -11.64 -6.35
N ASP A 141 -13.82 -12.28 -7.46
CA ASP A 141 -13.25 -13.57 -7.77
C ASP A 141 -11.73 -13.45 -7.97
N PRO A 142 -10.95 -14.49 -7.66
CA PRO A 142 -9.52 -14.46 -7.88
C PRO A 142 -9.20 -14.30 -9.37
N TYR A 143 -8.23 -13.44 -9.69
CA TYR A 143 -7.83 -13.16 -11.07
C TYR A 143 -6.38 -13.56 -11.37
N PHE A 144 -5.58 -13.89 -10.34
CA PHE A 144 -4.15 -14.12 -10.47
C PHE A 144 -3.65 -15.16 -9.46
N ASP A 145 -2.81 -16.11 -9.91
CA ASP A 145 -2.07 -17.05 -9.06
C ASP A 145 -0.69 -16.48 -8.74
N ASN A 146 -0.34 -16.40 -7.47
CA ASN A 146 0.95 -15.91 -6.97
C ASN A 146 1.67 -16.94 -6.09
N LYS A 147 2.94 -16.65 -5.82
CA LYS A 147 3.78 -17.40 -4.88
C LYS A 147 4.55 -16.43 -4.00
N GLN A 148 4.72 -16.81 -2.74
CA GLN A 148 5.68 -16.19 -1.84
C GLN A 148 7.00 -16.94 -1.89
N VAL A 149 8.11 -16.23 -2.05
CA VAL A 149 9.45 -16.80 -2.27
C VAL A 149 10.48 -16.11 -1.39
N PHE A 150 11.69 -16.68 -1.33
CA PHE A 150 12.85 -16.01 -0.75
C PHE A 150 13.80 -15.53 -1.84
N VAL A 151 14.23 -14.29 -1.75
CA VAL A 151 15.30 -13.69 -2.56
C VAL A 151 16.57 -13.64 -1.72
N VAL A 152 17.70 -14.05 -2.30
CA VAL A 152 19.01 -14.08 -1.66
C VAL A 152 20.10 -13.54 -2.59
N LYS A 153 21.26 -13.16 -2.05
CA LYS A 153 22.44 -12.86 -2.86
C LYS A 153 23.06 -14.12 -3.45
N ASN A 154 23.44 -14.09 -4.73
CA ASN A 154 24.07 -15.22 -5.42
C ASN A 154 25.36 -15.72 -4.73
N ASN A 155 26.11 -14.82 -4.12
CA ASN A 155 27.39 -15.14 -3.46
C ASN A 155 27.24 -15.34 -1.94
N SER A 156 26.03 -15.50 -1.42
CA SER A 156 25.77 -15.64 0.03
C SER A 156 26.06 -17.02 0.57
N GLY A 157 26.16 -18.04 -0.30
CA GLY A 157 26.23 -19.46 0.09
C GLY A 157 24.87 -20.02 0.54
N ILE A 158 23.78 -19.28 0.36
CA ILE A 158 22.40 -19.70 0.64
C ILE A 158 21.82 -20.24 -0.66
N SER A 159 21.43 -21.51 -0.67
CA SER A 159 20.86 -22.19 -1.84
C SER A 159 19.53 -22.89 -1.54
N SER A 160 19.15 -22.92 -0.26
CA SER A 160 17.92 -23.55 0.19
C SER A 160 17.33 -22.84 1.40
N ILE A 161 16.08 -23.12 1.73
CA ILE A 161 15.41 -22.59 2.93
C ILE A 161 16.14 -23.04 4.22
N ASP A 162 16.77 -24.22 4.23
CA ASP A 162 17.48 -24.69 5.42
C ASP A 162 18.74 -23.85 5.72
N ASP A 163 19.36 -23.24 4.71
CA ASP A 163 20.51 -22.35 4.86
C ASP A 163 20.15 -21.00 5.51
N LEU A 164 18.85 -20.70 5.63
CA LEU A 164 18.34 -19.51 6.33
C LEU A 164 18.39 -19.64 7.87
N SER A 165 18.79 -20.82 8.37
CA SER A 165 18.93 -21.01 9.82
C SER A 165 19.94 -20.04 10.42
N GLY A 166 19.52 -19.31 11.47
CA GLY A 166 20.32 -18.29 12.14
C GLY A 166 20.56 -17.01 11.32
N LYS A 167 19.91 -16.82 10.16
CA LYS A 167 20.02 -15.63 9.31
C LYS A 167 18.96 -14.59 9.64
N THR A 168 19.22 -13.35 9.28
CA THR A 168 18.21 -12.29 9.28
C THR A 168 17.43 -12.35 7.98
N VAL A 169 16.13 -12.50 8.09
CA VAL A 169 15.17 -12.48 6.99
C VAL A 169 14.27 -11.26 7.14
N GLU A 170 14.03 -10.55 6.06
CA GLU A 170 13.14 -9.40 6.04
C GLU A 170 11.92 -9.66 5.17
N THR A 171 10.83 -8.99 5.50
CA THR A 171 9.61 -8.96 4.69
C THR A 171 8.84 -7.68 4.97
N GLN A 172 7.93 -7.33 4.07
CA GLN A 172 7.08 -6.16 4.27
C GLN A 172 6.09 -6.41 5.40
N LYS A 173 5.91 -5.40 6.23
CA LYS A 173 4.91 -5.38 7.30
C LYS A 173 3.51 -5.62 6.73
N ASP A 174 2.73 -6.44 7.43
CA ASP A 174 1.36 -6.81 7.07
C ASP A 174 1.20 -7.45 5.66
N SER A 175 2.31 -8.03 5.13
CA SER A 175 2.32 -8.80 3.89
C SER A 175 1.79 -10.23 4.08
N SER A 176 1.44 -10.90 2.97
CA SER A 176 1.08 -12.33 3.03
C SER A 176 2.29 -13.22 3.31
N ALA A 177 3.50 -12.81 2.87
CA ALA A 177 4.74 -13.49 3.26
C ALA A 177 4.93 -13.51 4.78
N LEU A 178 4.72 -12.37 5.44
CA LEU A 178 4.78 -12.27 6.90
C LEU A 178 3.72 -13.19 7.55
N ALA A 179 2.47 -13.12 7.08
CA ALA A 179 1.39 -13.94 7.61
C ALA A 179 1.68 -15.45 7.46
N ALA A 180 2.20 -15.88 6.30
CA ALA A 180 2.59 -17.27 6.08
C ALA A 180 3.73 -17.72 7.03
N LEU A 181 4.75 -16.88 7.23
CA LEU A 181 5.89 -17.16 8.10
C LEU A 181 5.53 -17.10 9.61
N GLN A 182 4.50 -16.37 9.99
CA GLN A 182 3.98 -16.35 11.37
C GLN A 182 2.91 -17.43 11.61
N GLY A 183 2.29 -17.94 10.54
CA GLY A 183 1.24 -18.96 10.53
C GLY A 183 1.73 -20.35 10.10
N ASP A 184 1.25 -20.82 8.96
CA ASP A 184 1.43 -22.18 8.48
C ASP A 184 2.90 -22.58 8.24
N ASN A 185 3.75 -21.61 7.92
CA ASN A 185 5.19 -21.80 7.70
C ASN A 185 6.06 -21.35 8.88
N LYS A 186 5.46 -21.19 10.06
CA LYS A 186 6.18 -20.80 11.28
C LYS A 186 7.37 -21.68 11.61
N THR A 187 7.31 -22.97 11.30
CA THR A 187 8.41 -23.90 11.50
C THR A 187 9.66 -23.55 10.66
N ILE A 188 9.50 -22.85 9.55
CA ILE A 188 10.59 -22.30 8.75
C ILE A 188 11.14 -21.06 9.45
N ALA A 189 10.27 -20.13 9.83
CA ALA A 189 10.64 -18.87 10.47
C ALA A 189 11.29 -19.08 11.84
N ASP A 190 10.90 -20.11 12.60
CA ASP A 190 11.50 -20.44 13.91
C ASP A 190 12.99 -20.83 13.80
N LYS A 191 13.50 -21.15 12.61
CA LYS A 191 14.92 -21.42 12.37
C LYS A 191 15.73 -20.14 12.10
N PHE A 192 15.09 -19.02 11.75
CA PHE A 192 15.77 -17.76 11.48
C PHE A 192 16.45 -17.22 12.74
N GLY A 193 17.52 -16.46 12.57
CA GLY A 193 18.08 -15.66 13.66
C GLY A 193 17.15 -14.50 14.01
N THR A 194 16.59 -13.84 12.98
CA THR A 194 15.63 -12.75 13.12
C THR A 194 14.71 -12.72 11.91
N LEU A 195 13.42 -12.50 12.13
CA LEU A 195 12.47 -12.08 11.10
C LEU A 195 12.13 -10.60 11.36
N THR A 196 12.52 -9.72 10.45
CA THR A 196 12.35 -8.27 10.56
C THR A 196 11.27 -7.79 9.60
N GLU A 197 10.44 -6.88 10.07
CA GLU A 197 9.41 -6.23 9.28
C GLU A 197 9.92 -4.86 8.80
N VAL A 198 9.78 -4.57 7.51
CA VAL A 198 10.10 -3.28 6.89
C VAL A 198 8.85 -2.66 6.26
N ALA A 199 8.90 -1.36 5.95
CA ALA A 199 7.74 -0.66 5.41
C ALA A 199 7.37 -1.13 3.99
N ASP A 200 8.37 -1.36 3.14
CA ASP A 200 8.23 -1.69 1.73
C ASP A 200 9.36 -2.59 1.23
N TYR A 201 9.17 -3.22 0.07
CA TYR A 201 10.14 -4.12 -0.51
C TYR A 201 11.38 -3.42 -1.11
N ASN A 202 11.30 -2.14 -1.47
CA ASN A 202 12.49 -1.37 -1.84
C ASN A 202 13.48 -1.31 -0.69
N THR A 203 12.99 -1.02 0.53
CA THR A 203 13.80 -1.02 1.75
C THR A 203 14.41 -2.39 1.99
N ALA A 204 13.64 -3.48 1.92
CA ALA A 204 14.13 -4.84 2.08
C ALA A 204 15.23 -5.21 1.05
N PHE A 205 15.07 -4.81 -0.21
CA PHE A 205 16.08 -5.04 -1.24
C PHE A 205 17.37 -4.25 -1.00
N MET A 206 17.28 -3.00 -0.55
CA MET A 206 18.45 -2.20 -0.17
C MET A 206 19.19 -2.84 1.01
N ASP A 207 18.49 -3.37 1.98
CA ASP A 207 19.06 -4.07 3.13
C ASP A 207 19.68 -5.40 2.72
N LEU A 208 19.07 -6.15 1.79
CA LEU A 208 19.66 -7.31 1.20
C LEU A 208 20.94 -6.97 0.41
N GLU A 209 20.91 -5.90 -0.39
CA GLU A 209 22.07 -5.43 -1.17
C GLU A 209 23.21 -4.98 -0.27
N SER A 210 22.94 -4.27 0.82
CA SER A 210 23.95 -3.85 1.79
C SER A 210 24.50 -5.02 2.64
N GLY A 211 23.71 -6.12 2.79
CA GLY A 211 24.00 -7.24 3.66
C GLY A 211 23.45 -7.08 5.07
N ALA A 212 22.59 -6.10 5.32
CA ALA A 212 21.90 -5.92 6.60
C ALA A 212 20.95 -7.09 6.87
N CYS A 213 20.31 -7.64 5.82
CA CYS A 213 19.64 -8.94 5.87
C CYS A 213 20.30 -9.96 4.90
N GLN A 214 19.93 -11.23 5.01
CA GLN A 214 20.48 -12.29 4.17
C GLN A 214 19.45 -12.86 3.21
N ALA A 215 18.16 -12.64 3.46
CA ALA A 215 17.08 -13.00 2.55
C ALA A 215 15.90 -12.04 2.72
N VAL A 216 15.12 -11.89 1.65
CA VAL A 216 13.83 -11.19 1.65
C VAL A 216 12.73 -12.20 1.28
N ALA A 217 11.69 -12.29 2.11
CA ALA A 217 10.48 -13.04 1.80
C ALA A 217 9.48 -12.11 1.12
N MET A 218 9.03 -12.46 -0.10
CA MET A 218 8.22 -11.56 -0.92
C MET A 218 7.49 -12.28 -2.06
N ASP A 219 6.64 -11.56 -2.74
CA ASP A 219 5.92 -12.00 -3.93
C ASP A 219 6.87 -12.24 -5.10
N ILE A 220 6.69 -13.38 -5.78
CA ILE A 220 7.57 -13.78 -6.89
C ILE A 220 7.58 -12.76 -8.02
N GLY A 221 6.42 -12.18 -8.37
CA GLY A 221 6.34 -11.19 -9.45
C GLY A 221 7.11 -9.91 -9.13
N VAL A 222 7.11 -9.46 -7.87
CA VAL A 222 7.91 -8.31 -7.41
C VAL A 222 9.41 -8.66 -7.44
N ALA A 223 9.78 -9.84 -6.94
CA ALA A 223 11.15 -10.34 -6.97
C ALA A 223 11.72 -10.40 -8.39
N GLU A 224 10.99 -11.00 -9.32
CA GLU A 224 11.40 -11.12 -10.73
C GLU A 224 11.52 -9.75 -11.39
N TYR A 225 10.58 -8.84 -11.14
CA TYR A 225 10.62 -7.48 -11.67
C TYR A 225 11.86 -6.73 -11.19
N ASP A 226 12.14 -6.74 -9.89
CA ASP A 226 13.26 -6.02 -9.29
C ASP A 226 14.61 -6.58 -9.77
N ILE A 227 14.78 -7.90 -9.76
CA ILE A 227 16.00 -8.56 -10.23
C ILE A 227 16.27 -8.22 -11.71
N LYS A 228 15.24 -8.22 -12.54
CA LYS A 228 15.36 -7.95 -13.98
C LYS A 228 15.63 -6.47 -14.27
N ASN A 229 14.83 -5.56 -13.70
CA ASN A 229 14.86 -4.15 -14.08
C ASN A 229 15.97 -3.34 -13.41
N LYS A 230 16.47 -3.78 -12.25
CA LYS A 230 17.66 -3.21 -11.63
C LYS A 230 18.96 -3.80 -12.21
N ASN A 231 18.89 -4.63 -13.28
CA ASN A 231 20.02 -5.36 -13.87
C ASN A 231 20.83 -6.16 -12.84
N GLN A 232 20.15 -6.78 -11.88
CA GLN A 232 20.75 -7.47 -10.73
C GLN A 232 20.69 -9.00 -10.84
N SER A 233 20.43 -9.53 -12.03
CA SER A 233 20.35 -11.00 -12.25
C SER A 233 21.63 -11.74 -11.86
N ASP A 234 22.78 -11.08 -11.91
CA ASP A 234 24.07 -11.64 -11.45
C ASP A 234 24.30 -11.46 -9.94
N ALA A 235 23.47 -10.65 -9.26
CA ALA A 235 23.62 -10.32 -7.84
C ALA A 235 22.67 -11.11 -6.95
N PHE A 236 21.46 -11.39 -7.42
CA PHE A 236 20.39 -11.99 -6.64
C PHE A 236 19.75 -13.18 -7.35
N SER A 237 19.20 -14.09 -6.56
CA SER A 237 18.42 -15.24 -7.03
C SER A 237 17.23 -15.49 -6.12
N ILE A 238 16.22 -16.13 -6.69
CA ILE A 238 15.05 -16.63 -5.99
C ILE A 238 15.36 -18.09 -5.63
N LEU A 239 15.07 -18.51 -4.38
CA LEU A 239 15.19 -19.90 -3.98
C LEU A 239 14.11 -20.75 -4.67
N ASP A 240 14.46 -21.96 -5.08
CA ASP A 240 13.59 -22.85 -5.86
C ASP A 240 12.28 -23.21 -5.13
N LYS A 241 12.36 -23.34 -3.79
CA LYS A 241 11.20 -23.73 -3.00
C LYS A 241 10.43 -22.51 -2.54
N GLU A 242 9.16 -22.40 -2.96
CA GLU A 242 8.23 -21.38 -2.50
C GLU A 242 7.90 -21.52 -1.00
N ILE A 243 7.54 -20.40 -0.37
CA ILE A 243 7.00 -20.35 0.99
C ILE A 243 5.55 -20.85 0.95
N THR A 244 4.73 -20.29 0.06
CA THR A 244 3.33 -20.64 -0.15
C THR A 244 2.88 -20.23 -1.54
N THR A 245 1.74 -20.78 -1.98
CA THR A 245 0.99 -20.32 -3.15
C THR A 245 -0.29 -19.62 -2.69
N GLU A 246 -0.75 -18.64 -3.44
CA GLU A 246 -1.87 -17.80 -3.06
C GLU A 246 -2.56 -17.19 -4.27
N LYS A 247 -3.73 -16.58 -4.06
CA LYS A 247 -4.51 -15.95 -5.12
C LYS A 247 -4.74 -14.47 -4.82
N TYR A 248 -4.63 -13.63 -5.87
CA TYR A 248 -4.98 -12.24 -5.78
C TYR A 248 -6.43 -11.98 -6.16
N GLY A 249 -7.04 -11.04 -5.45
CA GLY A 249 -8.35 -10.48 -5.73
C GLY A 249 -8.38 -8.98 -5.46
N VAL A 250 -9.48 -8.35 -5.80
CA VAL A 250 -9.78 -6.96 -5.42
C VAL A 250 -10.53 -6.98 -4.10
N GLY A 251 -10.02 -6.30 -3.09
CA GLY A 251 -10.63 -6.21 -1.77
C GLY A 251 -11.50 -4.97 -1.63
N PHE A 252 -12.76 -5.14 -1.26
CA PHE A 252 -13.72 -4.07 -1.01
C PHE A 252 -14.17 -4.08 0.45
N LYS A 253 -14.64 -2.93 0.92
CA LYS A 253 -15.32 -2.82 2.21
C LYS A 253 -16.54 -3.74 2.26
N LYS A 254 -16.72 -4.47 3.35
CA LYS A 254 -17.89 -5.33 3.56
C LYS A 254 -19.20 -4.54 3.39
N GLY A 255 -20.13 -5.11 2.66
CA GLY A 255 -21.41 -4.49 2.36
C GLY A 255 -21.44 -3.70 1.06
N ASN A 256 -20.30 -3.42 0.43
CA ASN A 256 -20.24 -2.68 -0.86
C ASN A 256 -20.43 -3.61 -2.07
N THR A 257 -21.52 -4.40 -2.04
CA THR A 257 -21.80 -5.46 -3.02
C THR A 257 -21.99 -4.91 -4.43
N ASP A 258 -22.71 -3.79 -4.56
CA ASP A 258 -23.01 -3.21 -5.88
C ASP A 258 -21.73 -2.78 -6.62
N LEU A 259 -20.79 -2.18 -5.91
CA LEU A 259 -19.51 -1.77 -6.48
C LEU A 259 -18.67 -3.00 -6.88
N LYS A 260 -18.55 -3.98 -5.95
CA LYS A 260 -17.82 -5.23 -6.20
C LYS A 260 -18.42 -5.96 -7.42
N ASP A 261 -19.72 -6.08 -7.53
CA ASP A 261 -20.39 -6.77 -8.63
C ASP A 261 -20.16 -6.07 -9.98
N LYS A 262 -20.15 -4.74 -10.01
CA LYS A 262 -19.83 -3.98 -11.22
C LYS A 262 -18.36 -4.19 -11.66
N VAL A 263 -17.42 -4.11 -10.72
CA VAL A 263 -16.00 -4.38 -11.00
C VAL A 263 -15.82 -5.80 -11.50
N GLN A 264 -16.42 -6.79 -10.82
CA GLN A 264 -16.35 -8.20 -11.20
C GLN A 264 -16.90 -8.44 -12.61
N SER A 265 -18.11 -7.94 -12.89
CA SER A 265 -18.71 -8.10 -14.23
C SER A 265 -17.82 -7.54 -15.34
N THR A 266 -17.19 -6.39 -15.08
CA THR A 266 -16.30 -5.77 -16.06
C THR A 266 -14.99 -6.54 -16.22
N LEU A 267 -14.41 -7.08 -15.13
CA LEU A 267 -13.25 -7.96 -15.19
C LEU A 267 -13.55 -9.23 -16.00
N ASP A 268 -14.72 -9.84 -15.81
CA ASP A 268 -15.14 -11.03 -16.58
C ASP A 268 -15.23 -10.72 -18.10
N GLU A 269 -15.71 -9.53 -18.46
CA GLU A 269 -15.71 -9.07 -19.85
C GLU A 269 -14.28 -8.89 -20.39
N MET A 270 -13.37 -8.29 -19.59
CA MET A 270 -11.97 -8.05 -19.95
C MET A 270 -11.18 -9.36 -20.11
N PHE A 271 -11.47 -10.38 -19.32
CA PHE A 271 -10.93 -11.72 -19.53
C PHE A 271 -11.44 -12.31 -20.84
N LYS A 272 -12.73 -12.23 -21.08
CA LYS A 272 -13.40 -12.81 -22.25
C LYS A 272 -12.94 -12.19 -23.57
N ASP A 273 -12.66 -10.91 -23.62
CA ASP A 273 -12.22 -10.20 -24.83
C ASP A 273 -10.70 -10.13 -24.97
N GLY A 274 -9.95 -10.68 -24.01
CA GLY A 274 -8.49 -10.73 -24.01
C GLY A 274 -7.78 -9.45 -23.56
N THR A 275 -8.51 -8.48 -23.00
CA THR A 275 -7.93 -7.23 -22.51
C THR A 275 -6.99 -7.47 -21.34
N VAL A 276 -7.35 -8.35 -20.36
CA VAL A 276 -6.49 -8.72 -19.25
C VAL A 276 -5.16 -9.28 -19.75
N VAL A 277 -5.19 -10.17 -20.75
CA VAL A 277 -3.99 -10.76 -21.36
C VAL A 277 -3.09 -9.70 -21.99
N LYS A 278 -3.67 -8.73 -22.70
CA LYS A 278 -2.90 -7.63 -23.31
C LYS A 278 -2.22 -6.76 -22.26
N ILE A 279 -2.94 -6.45 -21.16
CA ILE A 279 -2.38 -5.68 -20.06
C ILE A 279 -1.27 -6.48 -19.36
N ALA A 280 -1.46 -7.77 -19.09
CA ALA A 280 -0.42 -8.64 -18.51
C ALA A 280 0.85 -8.66 -19.36
N GLN A 281 0.73 -8.80 -20.68
CA GLN A 281 1.84 -8.78 -21.63
C GLN A 281 2.63 -7.46 -21.59
N LYS A 282 1.96 -6.33 -21.41
CA LYS A 282 2.61 -5.02 -21.28
C LYS A 282 3.61 -4.99 -20.12
N TYR A 283 3.31 -5.70 -19.04
CA TYR A 283 4.14 -5.77 -17.83
C TYR A 283 5.04 -7.03 -17.79
N GLY A 284 5.07 -7.84 -18.85
CA GLY A 284 5.87 -9.06 -18.92
C GLY A 284 5.36 -10.19 -18.03
N ILE A 285 4.10 -10.11 -17.61
CA ILE A 285 3.43 -11.12 -16.77
C ILE A 285 3.03 -12.32 -17.62
N SER A 286 3.33 -13.55 -17.14
CA SER A 286 2.92 -14.79 -17.81
C SER A 286 1.41 -14.97 -17.79
N GLN A 287 0.86 -15.43 -18.93
CA GLN A 287 -0.56 -15.78 -19.01
C GLN A 287 -0.94 -16.96 -18.10
N ASP A 288 0.02 -17.82 -17.77
CA ASP A 288 -0.19 -18.98 -16.89
C ASP A 288 -0.50 -18.59 -15.45
N ALA A 289 -0.18 -17.35 -15.05
CA ALA A 289 -0.54 -16.79 -13.76
C ALA A 289 -1.96 -16.20 -13.72
N LEU A 290 -2.61 -16.04 -14.87
CA LEU A 290 -3.95 -15.46 -14.96
C LEU A 290 -5.02 -16.54 -14.73
N ILE A 291 -5.93 -16.31 -13.78
CA ILE A 291 -7.06 -17.19 -13.50
C ILE A 291 -8.21 -16.79 -14.42
N GLN A 292 -8.41 -17.56 -15.49
CA GLN A 292 -9.56 -17.42 -16.39
C GLN A 292 -10.68 -18.33 -15.92
N LYS A 293 -11.92 -17.84 -15.96
CA LYS A 293 -13.12 -18.66 -15.73
C LYS A 293 -13.67 -19.24 -17.02
#